data_cbd61eefa3df0499bbf8440d1d72078b
#
_entry.id   cbd61eefa3df0499bbf8440d1d72078b
#
_cell.length_a   1.000
_cell.length_b   1.000
_cell.length_c   1.000
_cell.angle_alpha   90.00
_cell.angle_beta   90.00
_cell.angle_gamma   90.00
#
_symmetry.space_group_name_H-M   'P 1'
#
loop_
_entity.id
_entity.type
_entity.pdbx_description
1 polymer ?
#
loop_
_entity_poly.entity_id
_entity_poly.type
_entity_poly.pdbx_seq_one_letter_code
_entity_poly.pdbx_strand_id
1 'polypeptide(L)'
;MQIRLTAPLHLRHKTILPASKSISNRALIIHALAGGKDLPKNVSDCDDTFVMVRALMQTDDPIDIMAAGTAMRFLSAYWSVNEGTHTLTGTARMKQRPIGILVNALRTLGAQIEYVETEGYPPLRISGGLHEGGRLSLPGDVSSQYISALLMIGPVLRKGLELELTGQVISRPYIDLTLKLMKDFGAQAEWTDERHIKVEPQPYRPTPYYIENDWSAASYWYEMMALTPDKDAEIVLTGLFADSAQGDSAVHGLFEPIGVHTEFFCDDDGIPCVRLTKQPIATERLEYDFVNQPDLAQTFVVTCAMLGLPFRFTGLQSLKIKETDRISALIRELDKLGYPLHEACGSELFWDGQRTEVRPHPAIDTYEDHRMAMAFAPCCFVVPEIYINHPQVVSKSYPHYWDHLKEVGFEITAL
;
A
#
# COMPACT_ATOMS: atom_id res chain seq x y z
N MET A 1 -15.54 -5.58 -18.44
CA MET A 1 -16.19 -6.38 -17.40
C MET A 1 -16.64 -5.43 -16.32
N GLN A 2 -17.89 -5.57 -15.90
CA GLN A 2 -18.51 -4.81 -14.82
C GLN A 2 -19.16 -5.80 -13.86
N ILE A 3 -19.22 -5.46 -12.58
CA ILE A 3 -19.99 -6.22 -11.59
C ILE A 3 -21.00 -5.29 -10.92
N ARG A 4 -22.12 -5.88 -10.48
CA ARG A 4 -23.10 -5.26 -9.59
C ARG A 4 -22.99 -5.89 -8.21
N LEU A 5 -23.03 -5.05 -7.16
CA LEU A 5 -22.96 -5.48 -5.77
C LEU A 5 -24.21 -5.08 -5.02
N THR A 6 -24.66 -5.99 -4.15
CA THR A 6 -25.71 -5.76 -3.14
C THR A 6 -25.18 -6.25 -1.80
N ALA A 7 -25.37 -5.46 -0.74
CA ALA A 7 -24.87 -5.76 0.60
C ALA A 7 -25.73 -6.82 1.33
N PRO A 8 -25.13 -7.62 2.22
CA PRO A 8 -25.88 -8.53 3.09
C PRO A 8 -26.68 -7.77 4.14
N LEU A 9 -27.77 -8.38 4.63
CA LEU A 9 -28.57 -7.83 5.72
C LEU A 9 -27.90 -8.01 7.10
N HIS A 10 -27.12 -9.08 7.25
CA HIS A 10 -26.37 -9.38 8.46
C HIS A 10 -24.89 -9.52 8.13
N LEU A 11 -24.05 -8.93 8.97
CA LEU A 11 -22.61 -8.89 8.78
C LEU A 11 -21.91 -9.62 9.95
N ARG A 12 -21.74 -10.94 9.82
CA ARG A 12 -20.99 -11.73 10.81
C ARG A 12 -20.07 -12.73 10.08
N HIS A 13 -18.76 -12.54 10.25
CA HIS A 13 -17.80 -13.37 9.53
C HIS A 13 -16.42 -13.40 10.22
N LYS A 14 -15.68 -14.51 10.02
CA LYS A 14 -14.25 -14.60 10.30
C LYS A 14 -13.52 -14.80 8.99
N THR A 15 -12.57 -13.92 8.65
CA THR A 15 -11.80 -13.98 7.42
C THR A 15 -10.30 -13.95 7.65
N ILE A 16 -9.56 -14.59 6.76
CA ILE A 16 -8.11 -14.51 6.69
C ILE A 16 -7.76 -13.44 5.66
N LEU A 17 -7.18 -12.34 6.12
CA LEU A 17 -6.73 -11.29 5.20
C LEU A 17 -5.53 -11.76 4.37
N PRO A 18 -5.31 -11.17 3.17
CA PRO A 18 -4.07 -11.42 2.44
C PRO A 18 -2.86 -10.97 3.28
N ALA A 19 -1.74 -11.62 3.07
CA ALA A 19 -0.49 -11.18 3.66
C ALA A 19 -0.08 -9.79 3.15
N SER A 20 0.60 -9.03 3.99
CA SER A 20 1.01 -7.65 3.65
C SER A 20 1.94 -7.62 2.44
N LYS A 21 1.46 -6.98 1.37
CA LYS A 21 2.26 -6.72 0.17
C LYS A 21 3.51 -5.90 0.50
N SER A 22 3.37 -4.90 1.35
CA SER A 22 4.46 -4.00 1.73
C SER A 22 5.57 -4.72 2.51
N ILE A 23 5.21 -5.64 3.41
CA ILE A 23 6.17 -6.48 4.12
C ILE A 23 6.75 -7.52 3.18
N SER A 24 5.91 -8.24 2.41
CA SER A 24 6.35 -9.28 1.48
C SER A 24 7.45 -8.81 0.55
N ASN A 25 7.23 -7.69 -0.13
CA ASN A 25 8.18 -7.19 -1.12
C ASN A 25 9.52 -6.75 -0.49
N ARG A 26 9.50 -6.21 0.74
CA ARG A 26 10.73 -5.87 1.48
C ARG A 26 11.45 -7.13 1.97
N ALA A 27 10.70 -8.02 2.60
CA ALA A 27 11.26 -9.27 3.13
C ALA A 27 11.90 -10.12 2.02
N LEU A 28 11.29 -10.17 0.82
CA LEU A 28 11.84 -10.88 -0.34
C LEU A 28 13.19 -10.30 -0.79
N ILE A 29 13.32 -8.98 -0.89
CA ILE A 29 14.59 -8.33 -1.25
C ILE A 29 15.66 -8.57 -0.18
N ILE A 30 15.33 -8.36 1.10
CA ILE A 30 16.27 -8.56 2.21
C ILE A 30 16.68 -10.04 2.29
N HIS A 31 15.72 -10.95 2.15
CA HIS A 31 15.97 -12.39 2.14
C HIS A 31 16.91 -12.82 1.00
N ALA A 32 16.69 -12.26 -0.21
CA ALA A 32 17.57 -12.51 -1.36
C ALA A 32 18.99 -11.96 -1.11
N LEU A 33 19.11 -10.75 -0.55
CA LEU A 33 20.41 -10.16 -0.17
C LEU A 33 21.11 -10.93 0.95
N ALA A 34 20.35 -11.62 1.81
CA ALA A 34 20.88 -12.51 2.85
C ALA A 34 21.35 -13.87 2.31
N GLY A 35 21.13 -14.17 1.03
CA GLY A 35 21.41 -15.49 0.45
C GLY A 35 20.47 -16.59 0.93
N GLY A 36 19.25 -16.24 1.35
CA GLY A 36 18.21 -17.16 1.79
C GLY A 36 17.75 -18.09 0.66
N LYS A 37 17.43 -19.34 0.99
CA LYS A 37 17.02 -20.37 0.01
C LYS A 37 15.52 -20.56 -0.04
N ASP A 38 14.86 -20.56 1.12
CA ASP A 38 13.42 -20.77 1.24
C ASP A 38 12.72 -19.42 1.36
N LEU A 39 11.59 -19.24 0.71
CA LEU A 39 10.82 -18.01 0.82
C LEU A 39 10.33 -17.77 2.27
N PRO A 40 10.17 -16.51 2.70
CA PRO A 40 9.46 -16.19 3.93
C PRO A 40 8.07 -16.88 3.98
N LYS A 41 7.58 -17.18 5.18
CA LYS A 41 6.24 -17.77 5.34
C LYS A 41 5.17 -16.70 5.17
N ASN A 42 4.00 -17.11 4.65
CA ASN A 42 2.86 -16.23 4.42
C ASN A 42 3.19 -15.06 3.44
N VAL A 43 3.90 -15.36 2.34
CA VAL A 43 4.15 -14.36 1.29
C VAL A 43 2.84 -14.01 0.60
N SER A 44 2.62 -12.72 0.34
CA SER A 44 1.42 -12.26 -0.39
C SER A 44 1.33 -12.89 -1.78
N ASP A 45 0.14 -13.31 -2.15
CA ASP A 45 -0.20 -13.92 -3.45
C ASP A 45 -0.65 -12.90 -4.51
N CYS A 46 -0.55 -11.61 -4.19
CA CYS A 46 -0.95 -10.54 -5.10
C CYS A 46 0.01 -10.37 -6.29
N ASP A 47 -0.49 -9.76 -7.37
CA ASP A 47 0.27 -9.56 -8.61
C ASP A 47 1.62 -8.86 -8.38
N ASP A 48 1.65 -7.81 -7.57
CA ASP A 48 2.87 -7.03 -7.28
C ASP A 48 3.95 -7.90 -6.61
N THR A 49 3.56 -8.84 -5.73
CA THR A 49 4.49 -9.75 -5.07
C THR A 49 4.86 -10.93 -5.96
N PHE A 50 3.92 -11.44 -6.74
CA PHE A 50 4.20 -12.50 -7.70
C PHE A 50 5.30 -12.10 -8.69
N VAL A 51 5.23 -10.88 -9.28
CA VAL A 51 6.28 -10.43 -10.19
C VAL A 51 7.61 -10.19 -9.48
N MET A 52 7.61 -9.81 -8.19
CA MET A 52 8.83 -9.70 -7.37
C MET A 52 9.50 -11.07 -7.20
N VAL A 53 8.75 -12.08 -6.79
CA VAL A 53 9.26 -13.47 -6.64
C VAL A 53 9.80 -13.97 -7.98
N ARG A 54 9.04 -13.81 -9.07
CA ARG A 54 9.47 -14.21 -10.40
C ARG A 54 10.78 -13.53 -10.80
N ALA A 55 10.89 -12.22 -10.61
CA ALA A 55 12.10 -11.47 -10.97
C ALA A 55 13.33 -11.86 -10.16
N LEU A 56 13.17 -12.28 -8.91
CA LEU A 56 14.28 -12.77 -8.07
C LEU A 56 14.71 -14.20 -8.41
N MET A 57 13.81 -15.02 -8.96
CA MET A 57 14.06 -16.44 -9.26
C MET A 57 14.42 -16.72 -10.73
N GLN A 58 14.08 -15.81 -11.65
CA GLN A 58 14.29 -15.98 -13.10
C GLN A 58 15.38 -15.05 -13.60
N THR A 59 16.12 -15.55 -14.59
CA THR A 59 17.20 -14.82 -15.26
C THR A 59 16.80 -14.28 -16.65
N ASP A 60 15.50 -14.31 -16.98
CA ASP A 60 15.00 -13.81 -18.25
C ASP A 60 15.26 -12.30 -18.39
N ASP A 61 15.74 -11.88 -19.54
CA ASP A 61 15.94 -10.47 -19.88
C ASP A 61 15.16 -10.14 -21.18
N PRO A 62 14.30 -9.14 -21.22
CA PRO A 62 13.98 -8.18 -20.15
C PRO A 62 13.05 -8.74 -19.05
N ILE A 63 13.25 -8.27 -17.82
CA ILE A 63 12.40 -8.58 -16.67
C ILE A 63 11.18 -7.65 -16.73
N ASP A 64 10.03 -8.18 -17.08
CA ASP A 64 8.78 -7.42 -17.10
C ASP A 64 8.11 -7.48 -15.70
N ILE A 65 8.09 -6.33 -15.02
CA ILE A 65 7.45 -6.19 -13.70
C ILE A 65 5.99 -5.70 -13.81
N MET A 66 5.41 -5.71 -14.99
CA MET A 66 4.03 -5.29 -15.23
C MET A 66 3.74 -3.87 -14.68
N ALA A 67 2.73 -3.73 -13.80
CA ALA A 67 2.35 -2.47 -13.16
C ALA A 67 2.88 -2.34 -11.72
N ALA A 68 3.79 -3.25 -11.27
CA ALA A 68 4.29 -3.34 -9.91
C ALA A 68 5.32 -2.24 -9.58
N GLY A 69 4.83 -1.11 -9.06
CA GLY A 69 5.69 0.04 -8.75
C GLY A 69 6.78 -0.26 -7.71
N THR A 70 6.46 -1.04 -6.69
CA THR A 70 7.41 -1.46 -5.65
C THR A 70 8.51 -2.34 -6.26
N ALA A 71 8.14 -3.29 -7.13
CA ALA A 71 9.10 -4.15 -7.81
C ALA A 71 10.09 -3.34 -8.65
N MET A 72 9.62 -2.36 -9.44
CA MET A 72 10.50 -1.50 -10.23
C MET A 72 11.56 -0.82 -9.35
N ARG A 73 11.17 -0.25 -8.19
CA ARG A 73 12.07 0.49 -7.32
C ARG A 73 13.05 -0.42 -6.58
N PHE A 74 12.53 -1.48 -5.99
CA PHE A 74 13.34 -2.38 -5.17
C PHE A 74 14.31 -3.21 -6.01
N LEU A 75 13.87 -3.72 -7.16
CA LEU A 75 14.74 -4.46 -8.07
C LEU A 75 15.79 -3.57 -8.73
N SER A 76 15.50 -2.28 -8.97
CA SER A 76 16.53 -1.35 -9.46
C SER A 76 17.71 -1.23 -8.49
N ALA A 77 17.44 -1.16 -7.18
CA ALA A 77 18.50 -1.16 -6.18
C ALA A 77 19.15 -2.54 -6.02
N TYR A 78 18.34 -3.60 -5.97
CA TYR A 78 18.82 -4.99 -5.83
C TYR A 78 19.78 -5.39 -6.95
N TRP A 79 19.41 -5.16 -8.22
CA TRP A 79 20.27 -5.49 -9.36
C TRP A 79 21.49 -4.58 -9.49
N SER A 80 21.48 -3.40 -8.89
CA SER A 80 22.67 -2.54 -8.83
C SER A 80 23.81 -3.15 -8.02
N VAL A 81 23.52 -3.92 -6.97
CA VAL A 81 24.53 -4.53 -6.09
C VAL A 81 24.85 -5.98 -6.44
N ASN A 82 24.00 -6.65 -7.21
CA ASN A 82 24.24 -8.03 -7.66
C ASN A 82 24.91 -8.03 -9.04
N GLU A 83 25.73 -9.05 -9.32
CA GLU A 83 26.42 -9.18 -10.59
C GLU A 83 25.45 -9.44 -11.76
N GLY A 84 25.85 -9.05 -12.96
CA GLY A 84 25.09 -9.24 -14.18
C GLY A 84 24.54 -7.93 -14.75
N THR A 85 23.91 -8.03 -15.92
CA THR A 85 23.21 -6.91 -16.57
C THR A 85 21.77 -7.32 -16.80
N HIS A 86 20.82 -6.49 -16.34
CA HIS A 86 19.40 -6.77 -16.38
C HIS A 86 18.62 -5.57 -16.92
N THR A 87 17.62 -5.84 -17.74
CA THR A 87 16.72 -4.82 -18.26
C THR A 87 15.37 -4.92 -17.52
N LEU A 88 15.03 -3.90 -16.74
CA LEU A 88 13.72 -3.82 -16.07
C LEU A 88 12.74 -3.03 -16.94
N THR A 89 11.60 -3.64 -17.27
CA THR A 89 10.51 -3.02 -18.03
C THR A 89 9.17 -3.22 -17.34
N GLY A 90 8.09 -2.74 -17.95
CA GLY A 90 6.73 -2.92 -17.46
C GLY A 90 5.69 -2.39 -18.44
N THR A 91 4.44 -2.32 -18.00
CA THR A 91 3.32 -1.81 -18.82
C THR A 91 3.55 -0.38 -19.29
N ALA A 92 2.78 0.06 -20.29
CA ALA A 92 2.82 1.44 -20.79
C ALA A 92 2.64 2.47 -19.67
N ARG A 93 1.77 2.20 -18.68
CA ARG A 93 1.61 3.06 -17.50
C ARG A 93 2.86 3.07 -16.62
N MET A 94 3.54 1.93 -16.42
CA MET A 94 4.78 1.87 -15.65
C MET A 94 5.89 2.71 -16.31
N LYS A 95 5.99 2.69 -17.62
CA LYS A 95 6.94 3.51 -18.38
C LYS A 95 6.70 5.03 -18.25
N GLN A 96 5.55 5.45 -17.74
CA GLN A 96 5.21 6.85 -17.46
C GLN A 96 5.40 7.24 -15.99
N ARG A 97 5.77 6.29 -15.12
CA ARG A 97 5.99 6.58 -13.69
C ARG A 97 7.45 6.99 -13.47
N PRO A 98 7.71 8.19 -12.88
CA PRO A 98 9.07 8.68 -12.72
C PRO A 98 9.90 7.78 -11.79
N ILE A 99 11.20 7.64 -12.11
CA ILE A 99 12.18 6.89 -11.31
C ILE A 99 13.52 7.62 -11.21
N GLY A 100 13.64 8.77 -11.85
CA GLY A 100 14.90 9.50 -11.99
C GLY A 100 15.60 9.80 -10.66
N ILE A 101 14.85 10.12 -9.59
CA ILE A 101 15.42 10.39 -8.26
C ILE A 101 16.17 9.16 -7.73
N LEU A 102 15.59 7.97 -7.81
CA LEU A 102 16.25 6.74 -7.39
C LEU A 102 17.45 6.42 -8.27
N VAL A 103 17.32 6.52 -9.58
CA VAL A 103 18.41 6.26 -10.51
C VAL A 103 19.60 7.19 -10.28
N ASN A 104 19.35 8.49 -10.09
CA ASN A 104 20.39 9.46 -9.77
C ASN A 104 21.07 9.17 -8.43
N ALA A 105 20.31 8.76 -7.42
CA ALA A 105 20.85 8.35 -6.14
C ALA A 105 21.76 7.12 -6.27
N LEU A 106 21.31 6.08 -6.97
CA LEU A 106 22.12 4.89 -7.24
C LEU A 106 23.38 5.21 -8.07
N ARG A 107 23.27 6.05 -9.09
CA ARG A 107 24.42 6.52 -9.89
C ARG A 107 25.41 7.31 -9.03
N THR A 108 24.95 8.14 -8.09
CA THR A 108 25.82 8.86 -7.14
C THR A 108 26.61 7.89 -6.26
N LEU A 109 26.04 6.75 -5.90
CA LEU A 109 26.74 5.69 -5.18
C LEU A 109 27.67 4.85 -6.06
N GLY A 110 27.62 5.03 -7.40
CA GLY A 110 28.49 4.36 -8.37
C GLY A 110 27.79 3.29 -9.22
N ALA A 111 26.46 3.16 -9.14
CA ALA A 111 25.71 2.21 -9.98
C ALA A 111 25.75 2.62 -11.48
N GLN A 112 25.81 1.61 -12.35
CA GLN A 112 25.72 1.79 -13.79
C GLN A 112 24.29 1.48 -14.26
N ILE A 113 23.53 2.52 -14.53
CA ILE A 113 22.12 2.42 -14.95
C ILE A 113 21.92 3.30 -16.18
N GLU A 114 21.32 2.75 -17.22
CA GLU A 114 20.95 3.44 -18.45
C GLU A 114 19.43 3.46 -18.62
N TYR A 115 18.90 4.56 -19.12
CA TYR A 115 17.50 4.61 -19.59
C TYR A 115 17.44 4.08 -21.02
N VAL A 116 16.58 3.10 -21.26
CA VAL A 116 16.49 2.45 -22.58
C VAL A 116 15.68 3.29 -23.58
N GLU A 117 14.65 3.99 -23.10
CA GLU A 117 13.73 4.77 -23.95
C GLU A 117 13.78 6.27 -23.59
N THR A 118 13.30 6.65 -22.43
CA THR A 118 13.11 8.05 -22.01
C THR A 118 13.85 8.33 -20.71
N GLU A 119 14.65 9.40 -20.68
CA GLU A 119 15.39 9.84 -19.49
C GLU A 119 14.42 10.09 -18.32
N GLY A 120 14.73 9.56 -17.13
CA GLY A 120 13.90 9.66 -15.95
C GLY A 120 12.81 8.61 -15.80
N TYR A 121 12.62 7.73 -16.79
CA TYR A 121 11.53 6.75 -16.85
C TYR A 121 12.02 5.35 -17.26
N PRO A 122 11.35 4.27 -16.79
CA PRO A 122 11.61 2.92 -17.30
C PRO A 122 11.35 2.83 -18.83
N PRO A 123 11.95 1.85 -19.55
CA PRO A 123 12.78 0.75 -19.04
C PRO A 123 14.18 1.18 -18.64
N LEU A 124 14.77 0.41 -17.70
CA LEU A 124 16.12 0.63 -17.20
C LEU A 124 17.02 -0.56 -17.54
N ARG A 125 18.22 -0.30 -18.05
CA ARG A 125 19.29 -1.28 -18.12
C ARG A 125 20.25 -1.06 -16.96
N ILE A 126 20.42 -2.06 -16.12
CA ILE A 126 21.18 -2.00 -14.88
C ILE A 126 22.34 -2.98 -14.97
N SER A 127 23.56 -2.48 -14.87
CA SER A 127 24.76 -3.31 -14.73
C SER A 127 25.14 -3.35 -13.25
N GLY A 128 25.27 -4.54 -12.69
CA GLY A 128 25.62 -4.76 -11.30
C GLY A 128 27.05 -4.34 -10.98
N GLY A 129 27.45 -4.53 -9.73
CA GLY A 129 28.81 -4.23 -9.27
C GLY A 129 28.93 -2.94 -8.43
N LEU A 130 27.82 -2.38 -7.98
CA LEU A 130 27.84 -1.34 -6.96
C LEU A 130 28.27 -1.94 -5.61
N HIS A 131 29.44 -1.56 -5.10
CA HIS A 131 29.95 -2.12 -3.86
C HIS A 131 30.35 -1.09 -2.80
N GLU A 132 30.57 0.16 -3.17
CA GLU A 132 31.20 1.13 -2.25
C GLU A 132 30.21 1.67 -1.21
N GLY A 133 29.10 2.27 -1.58
CA GLY A 133 28.23 2.97 -0.66
C GLY A 133 28.76 4.33 -0.23
N GLY A 134 28.24 4.88 0.88
CA GLY A 134 28.66 6.16 1.43
C GLY A 134 27.52 7.11 1.77
N ARG A 135 27.74 8.43 1.60
CA ARG A 135 26.75 9.47 1.93
C ARG A 135 25.90 9.85 0.74
N LEU A 136 24.62 10.10 1.03
CA LEU A 136 23.63 10.50 0.04
C LEU A 136 22.62 11.46 0.66
N SER A 137 22.18 12.46 -0.11
CA SER A 137 21.09 13.35 0.28
C SER A 137 19.94 13.24 -0.72
N LEU A 138 18.71 13.14 -0.23
CA LEU A 138 17.47 13.02 -1.00
C LEU A 138 16.39 13.93 -0.42
N PRO A 139 15.48 14.47 -1.24
CA PRO A 139 14.28 15.10 -0.71
C PRO A 139 13.45 14.11 0.12
N GLY A 140 12.96 14.53 1.28
CA GLY A 140 12.14 13.68 2.16
C GLY A 140 10.68 13.55 1.70
N ASP A 141 10.24 14.42 0.80
CA ASP A 141 8.89 14.46 0.22
C ASP A 141 8.72 13.58 -1.04
N VAL A 142 9.73 12.75 -1.34
CA VAL A 142 9.65 11.76 -2.41
C VAL A 142 8.99 10.46 -1.94
N SER A 143 8.73 9.56 -2.88
CA SER A 143 8.21 8.24 -2.58
C SER A 143 9.10 7.49 -1.57
N SER A 144 8.54 7.05 -0.44
CA SER A 144 9.24 6.22 0.54
C SER A 144 9.79 4.91 -0.04
N GLN A 145 9.32 4.49 -1.22
CA GLN A 145 9.87 3.35 -1.95
C GLN A 145 11.31 3.61 -2.43
N TYR A 146 11.67 4.86 -2.79
CA TYR A 146 13.04 5.19 -3.16
C TYR A 146 13.98 5.08 -1.95
N ILE A 147 13.55 5.64 -0.83
CA ILE A 147 14.28 5.59 0.43
C ILE A 147 14.45 4.13 0.87
N SER A 148 13.38 3.36 0.90
CA SER A 148 13.40 1.94 1.26
C SER A 148 14.33 1.11 0.37
N ALA A 149 14.31 1.36 -0.95
CA ALA A 149 15.17 0.65 -1.91
C ALA A 149 16.66 0.87 -1.60
N LEU A 150 17.06 2.11 -1.30
CA LEU A 150 18.43 2.47 -0.94
C LEU A 150 18.84 1.90 0.42
N LEU A 151 17.95 1.98 1.42
CA LEU A 151 18.24 1.45 2.76
C LEU A 151 18.51 -0.05 2.72
N MET A 152 17.67 -0.83 2.01
CA MET A 152 17.80 -2.29 1.96
C MET A 152 19.13 -2.77 1.36
N ILE A 153 19.72 -2.03 0.44
CA ILE A 153 21.05 -2.39 -0.11
C ILE A 153 22.21 -1.89 0.76
N GLY A 154 21.97 -0.94 1.68
CA GLY A 154 23.00 -0.34 2.52
C GLY A 154 23.91 -1.36 3.23
N PRO A 155 23.38 -2.41 3.89
CA PRO A 155 24.19 -3.38 4.63
C PRO A 155 25.18 -4.18 3.77
N VAL A 156 24.92 -4.36 2.48
CA VAL A 156 25.81 -5.10 1.56
C VAL A 156 26.86 -4.19 0.89
N LEU A 157 26.81 -2.89 1.12
CA LEU A 157 27.81 -1.94 0.65
C LEU A 157 28.99 -1.83 1.63
N ARG A 158 30.22 -1.70 1.11
CA ARG A 158 31.45 -1.68 1.92
C ARG A 158 31.51 -0.55 2.97
N LYS A 159 30.92 0.59 2.67
CA LYS A 159 30.87 1.76 3.57
C LYS A 159 29.48 1.94 4.21
N GLY A 160 28.57 0.98 4.00
CA GLY A 160 27.17 1.17 4.40
C GLY A 160 26.52 2.34 3.66
N LEU A 161 25.54 2.97 4.31
CA LEU A 161 24.82 4.13 3.77
C LEU A 161 24.55 5.16 4.88
N GLU A 162 24.91 6.42 4.67
CA GLU A 162 24.45 7.56 5.46
C GLU A 162 23.50 8.37 4.59
N LEU A 163 22.22 8.40 4.94
CA LEU A 163 21.17 9.04 4.16
C LEU A 163 20.62 10.26 4.89
N GLU A 164 20.72 11.42 4.24
CA GLU A 164 20.09 12.67 4.67
C GLU A 164 18.78 12.89 3.88
N LEU A 165 17.68 13.12 4.59
CA LEU A 165 16.38 13.47 4.00
C LEU A 165 16.12 14.95 4.18
N THR A 166 16.17 15.71 3.08
CA THR A 166 15.97 17.16 3.11
C THR A 166 14.48 17.52 3.04
N GLY A 167 14.10 18.63 3.66
CA GLY A 167 12.71 19.08 3.69
C GLY A 167 11.83 18.24 4.63
N GLN A 168 10.56 18.11 4.28
CA GLN A 168 9.59 17.31 5.04
C GLN A 168 9.69 15.84 4.68
N VAL A 169 9.80 14.97 5.69
CA VAL A 169 9.75 13.51 5.48
C VAL A 169 8.29 13.06 5.48
N ILE A 170 7.84 12.52 4.36
CA ILE A 170 6.49 11.97 4.21
C ILE A 170 6.49 10.44 4.23
N SER A 171 5.36 9.83 4.57
CA SER A 171 5.22 8.38 4.60
C SER A 171 6.27 7.69 5.49
N ARG A 172 6.66 8.34 6.59
CA ARG A 172 7.67 7.85 7.54
C ARG A 172 7.45 6.42 8.02
N PRO A 173 6.22 5.97 8.34
CA PRO A 173 5.98 4.59 8.77
C PRO A 173 6.48 3.52 7.79
N TYR A 174 6.49 3.79 6.48
CA TYR A 174 7.04 2.84 5.50
C TYR A 174 8.57 2.76 5.53
N ILE A 175 9.24 3.86 5.94
CA ILE A 175 10.69 3.86 6.20
C ILE A 175 10.96 3.07 7.47
N ASP A 176 10.20 3.32 8.54
CA ASP A 176 10.32 2.63 9.83
C ASP A 176 10.07 1.13 9.69
N LEU A 177 9.07 0.73 8.90
CA LEU A 177 8.82 -0.66 8.52
C LEU A 177 10.05 -1.30 7.85
N THR A 178 10.71 -0.56 6.95
CA THR A 178 11.92 -1.05 6.28
C THR A 178 13.06 -1.25 7.28
N LEU A 179 13.31 -0.27 8.15
CA LEU A 179 14.34 -0.34 9.19
C LEU A 179 14.10 -1.51 10.16
N LYS A 180 12.82 -1.72 10.56
CA LYS A 180 12.45 -2.87 11.39
C LYS A 180 12.75 -4.20 10.71
N LEU A 181 12.34 -4.38 9.47
CA LEU A 181 12.62 -5.59 8.70
C LEU A 181 14.13 -5.81 8.55
N MET A 182 14.89 -4.78 8.21
CA MET A 182 16.35 -4.87 8.12
C MET A 182 16.96 -5.35 9.45
N LYS A 183 16.47 -4.84 10.58
CA LYS A 183 16.89 -5.26 11.92
C LYS A 183 16.53 -6.71 12.21
N ASP A 184 15.33 -7.16 11.83
CA ASP A 184 14.87 -8.55 12.01
C ASP A 184 15.78 -9.54 11.25
N PHE A 185 16.38 -9.12 10.14
CA PHE A 185 17.38 -9.87 9.38
C PHE A 185 18.84 -9.55 9.80
N GLY A 186 19.02 -8.90 10.94
CA GLY A 186 20.33 -8.70 11.61
C GLY A 186 21.13 -7.50 11.15
N ALA A 187 20.60 -6.62 10.32
CA ALA A 187 21.27 -5.37 9.95
C ALA A 187 21.17 -4.32 11.07
N GLN A 188 22.15 -3.43 11.13
CA GLN A 188 22.15 -2.25 11.99
C GLN A 188 21.80 -1.04 11.12
N ALA A 189 20.56 -0.56 11.25
CA ALA A 189 20.04 0.58 10.52
C ALA A 189 19.08 1.35 11.43
N GLU A 190 19.31 2.66 11.58
CA GLU A 190 18.52 3.49 12.49
C GLU A 190 18.50 4.95 12.08
N TRP A 191 17.51 5.67 12.55
CA TRP A 191 17.51 7.12 12.54
C TRP A 191 18.54 7.62 13.54
N THR A 192 19.46 8.48 13.10
CA THR A 192 20.38 9.19 13.99
C THR A 192 19.81 10.52 14.50
N ASP A 193 18.87 11.07 13.76
CA ASP A 193 18.02 12.19 14.15
C ASP A 193 16.73 12.20 13.26
N GLU A 194 15.98 13.28 13.23
CA GLU A 194 14.70 13.39 12.50
C GLU A 194 14.86 13.25 10.97
N ARG A 195 16.05 13.45 10.42
CA ARG A 195 16.33 13.54 8.97
C ARG A 195 17.45 12.64 8.49
N HIS A 196 18.25 12.07 9.40
CA HIS A 196 19.39 11.26 9.03
C HIS A 196 19.18 9.79 9.43
N ILE A 197 19.49 8.91 8.49
CA ILE A 197 19.47 7.47 8.71
C ILE A 197 20.86 6.92 8.44
N LYS A 198 21.37 6.10 9.34
CA LYS A 198 22.64 5.39 9.19
C LYS A 198 22.39 3.90 9.05
N VAL A 199 23.04 3.31 8.07
CA VAL A 199 23.07 1.86 7.84
C VAL A 199 24.52 1.40 7.88
N GLU A 200 24.84 0.52 8.84
CA GLU A 200 26.17 -0.03 8.97
C GLU A 200 26.45 -1.11 7.90
N PRO A 201 27.72 -1.22 7.42
CA PRO A 201 28.12 -2.26 6.48
C PRO A 201 28.17 -3.62 7.21
N GLN A 202 27.06 -4.31 7.20
CA GLN A 202 26.90 -5.59 7.89
C GLN A 202 26.01 -6.52 7.07
N PRO A 203 26.52 -7.68 6.60
CA PRO A 203 25.71 -8.62 5.84
C PRO A 203 24.46 -9.06 6.59
N TYR A 204 23.37 -9.19 5.89
CA TYR A 204 22.15 -9.78 6.41
C TYR A 204 22.36 -11.24 6.82
N ARG A 205 21.50 -11.73 7.72
CA ARG A 205 21.46 -13.13 8.15
C ARG A 205 20.21 -13.78 7.58
N PRO A 206 20.30 -14.94 6.91
CA PRO A 206 19.14 -15.71 6.54
C PRO A 206 18.32 -16.02 7.79
N THR A 207 17.11 -15.49 7.85
CA THR A 207 16.23 -15.60 9.02
C THR A 207 14.87 -16.14 8.57
N PRO A 208 14.32 -17.19 9.20
CA PRO A 208 12.93 -17.57 9.01
C PRO A 208 12.03 -16.38 9.38
N TYR A 209 11.21 -15.94 8.45
CA TYR A 209 10.33 -14.79 8.65
C TYR A 209 8.89 -15.14 8.32
N TYR A 210 7.95 -14.71 9.17
CA TYR A 210 6.51 -14.83 8.95
C TYR A 210 5.95 -13.44 8.66
N ILE A 211 5.25 -13.31 7.54
CA ILE A 211 4.69 -12.05 7.07
C ILE A 211 3.31 -11.84 7.69
N GLU A 212 3.15 -10.75 8.41
CA GLU A 212 1.87 -10.30 8.96
C GLU A 212 0.86 -10.01 7.83
N ASN A 213 -0.43 -10.19 8.10
CA ASN A 213 -1.50 -9.85 7.16
C ASN A 213 -1.64 -8.33 6.98
N ASP A 214 -2.33 -7.92 5.92
CA ASP A 214 -2.28 -6.55 5.40
C ASP A 214 -3.29 -5.63 6.11
N TRP A 215 -2.79 -4.63 6.84
CA TRP A 215 -3.60 -3.62 7.49
C TRP A 215 -4.29 -2.66 6.51
N SER A 216 -3.72 -2.44 5.32
CA SER A 216 -4.44 -1.71 4.27
C SER A 216 -5.67 -2.49 3.81
N ALA A 217 -5.56 -3.82 3.66
CA ALA A 217 -6.68 -4.69 3.33
C ALA A 217 -7.74 -4.71 4.45
N ALA A 218 -7.31 -4.66 5.72
CA ALA A 218 -8.21 -4.57 6.86
C ALA A 218 -9.11 -3.32 6.78
N SER A 219 -8.62 -2.19 6.25
CA SER A 219 -9.37 -0.93 6.21
C SER A 219 -10.73 -1.05 5.52
N TYR A 220 -10.86 -1.90 4.50
CA TYR A 220 -12.14 -2.12 3.81
C TYR A 220 -13.15 -2.89 4.66
N TRP A 221 -12.68 -3.74 5.57
CA TRP A 221 -13.53 -4.43 6.56
C TRP A 221 -13.98 -3.50 7.67
N TYR A 222 -13.12 -2.56 8.08
CA TYR A 222 -13.50 -1.46 8.97
C TYR A 222 -14.57 -0.58 8.33
N GLU A 223 -14.43 -0.26 7.05
CA GLU A 223 -15.42 0.49 6.28
C GLU A 223 -16.76 -0.26 6.23
N MET A 224 -16.75 -1.57 5.91
CA MET A 224 -17.97 -2.39 5.93
C MET A 224 -18.63 -2.39 7.30
N MET A 225 -17.85 -2.52 8.37
CA MET A 225 -18.35 -2.43 9.75
C MET A 225 -18.95 -1.06 10.06
N ALA A 226 -18.33 0.03 9.60
CA ALA A 226 -18.85 1.38 9.79
C ALA A 226 -20.17 1.59 9.06
N LEU A 227 -20.31 1.08 7.81
CA LEU A 227 -21.45 1.34 6.94
C LEU A 227 -22.64 0.40 7.11
N THR A 228 -22.43 -0.83 7.62
CA THR A 228 -23.53 -1.79 7.79
C THR A 228 -24.62 -1.23 8.72
N PRO A 229 -25.93 -1.36 8.40
CA PRO A 229 -27.00 -1.03 9.32
C PRO A 229 -27.20 -2.08 10.43
N ASP A 230 -26.56 -3.26 10.33
CA ASP A 230 -26.65 -4.33 11.32
C ASP A 230 -25.95 -3.92 12.62
N LYS A 231 -26.72 -3.75 13.69
CA LYS A 231 -26.21 -3.34 15.00
C LYS A 231 -25.48 -4.46 15.73
N ASP A 232 -25.76 -5.71 15.36
CA ASP A 232 -25.18 -6.91 15.95
C ASP A 232 -24.04 -7.45 15.07
N ALA A 233 -23.56 -6.63 14.12
CA ALA A 233 -22.45 -7.00 13.23
C ALA A 233 -21.17 -7.32 14.01
N GLU A 234 -20.48 -8.36 13.57
CA GLU A 234 -19.19 -8.78 14.11
C GLU A 234 -18.32 -9.31 12.98
N ILE A 235 -17.11 -8.79 12.84
CA ILE A 235 -16.10 -9.27 11.91
C ILE A 235 -14.84 -9.65 12.69
N VAL A 236 -14.30 -10.83 12.43
CA VAL A 236 -12.99 -11.24 12.96
C VAL A 236 -12.00 -11.32 11.81
N LEU A 237 -10.93 -10.53 11.90
CA LEU A 237 -9.81 -10.49 10.96
C LEU A 237 -8.61 -11.20 11.59
N THR A 238 -8.05 -12.20 10.90
CA THR A 238 -6.94 -12.99 11.42
C THR A 238 -5.59 -12.52 10.89
N GLY A 239 -4.52 -12.78 11.66
CA GLY A 239 -3.15 -12.53 11.27
C GLY A 239 -2.70 -11.07 11.38
N LEU A 240 -3.41 -10.25 12.16
CA LEU A 240 -3.09 -8.86 12.44
C LEU A 240 -2.52 -8.70 13.85
N PHE A 241 -1.39 -8.04 13.98
CA PHE A 241 -0.68 -7.90 15.26
C PHE A 241 -1.01 -6.56 15.93
N ALA A 242 -1.19 -6.57 17.25
CA ALA A 242 -1.45 -5.36 18.02
C ALA A 242 -0.27 -4.37 18.00
N ASP A 243 0.95 -4.87 17.90
CA ASP A 243 2.20 -4.12 17.80
C ASP A 243 2.75 -4.05 16.36
N SER A 244 1.86 -4.00 15.38
CA SER A 244 2.21 -3.99 13.97
C SER A 244 3.16 -2.85 13.59
N ALA A 245 4.16 -3.18 12.75
CA ALA A 245 5.02 -2.19 12.14
C ALA A 245 4.42 -1.54 10.88
N GLN A 246 3.26 -2.00 10.43
CA GLN A 246 2.56 -1.39 9.30
C GLN A 246 1.92 -0.07 9.75
N GLY A 247 2.28 1.06 9.09
CA GLY A 247 1.70 2.38 9.42
C GLY A 247 0.17 2.41 9.29
N ASP A 248 -0.37 1.57 8.40
CA ASP A 248 -1.81 1.46 8.18
C ASP A 248 -2.55 0.76 9.33
N SER A 249 -1.86 0.18 10.33
CA SER A 249 -2.48 -0.29 11.57
C SER A 249 -3.19 0.83 12.32
N ALA A 250 -2.81 2.10 12.08
CA ALA A 250 -3.52 3.26 12.61
C ALA A 250 -5.03 3.25 12.32
N VAL A 251 -5.48 2.46 11.34
CA VAL A 251 -6.90 2.30 10.99
C VAL A 251 -7.76 1.98 12.21
N HIS A 252 -7.29 1.15 13.16
CA HIS A 252 -8.07 0.77 14.32
C HIS A 252 -8.44 1.98 15.19
N GLY A 253 -7.49 2.89 15.46
CA GLY A 253 -7.75 4.10 16.24
C GLY A 253 -8.54 5.16 15.48
N LEU A 254 -8.37 5.22 14.15
CA LEU A 254 -9.05 6.20 13.30
C LEU A 254 -10.52 5.85 13.07
N PHE A 255 -10.90 4.58 13.09
CA PHE A 255 -12.30 4.15 12.97
C PHE A 255 -13.07 4.19 14.29
N GLU A 256 -12.39 4.23 15.43
CA GLU A 256 -13.03 4.31 16.76
C GLU A 256 -14.06 5.48 16.86
N PRO A 257 -13.71 6.75 16.53
CA PRO A 257 -14.66 7.85 16.60
C PRO A 257 -15.77 7.81 15.54
N ILE A 258 -15.63 7.00 14.49
CA ILE A 258 -16.60 6.90 13.40
C ILE A 258 -17.40 5.60 13.39
N GLY A 259 -17.44 4.92 14.54
CA GLY A 259 -18.44 3.89 14.81
C GLY A 259 -17.97 2.45 14.76
N VAL A 260 -16.65 2.19 14.82
CA VAL A 260 -16.10 0.83 14.86
C VAL A 260 -15.24 0.63 16.10
N HIS A 261 -15.61 -0.31 16.95
CA HIS A 261 -14.78 -0.74 18.07
C HIS A 261 -13.86 -1.89 17.66
N THR A 262 -12.64 -1.86 18.17
CA THR A 262 -11.58 -2.83 17.88
C THR A 262 -11.12 -3.54 19.13
N GLU A 263 -11.19 -4.88 19.14
CA GLU A 263 -10.64 -5.73 20.18
C GLU A 263 -9.52 -6.62 19.61
N PHE A 264 -8.35 -6.58 20.23
CA PHE A 264 -7.23 -7.46 19.91
C PHE A 264 -7.27 -8.71 20.81
N PHE A 265 -7.13 -9.89 20.20
CA PHE A 265 -7.08 -11.16 20.92
C PHE A 265 -6.29 -12.21 20.12
N CYS A 266 -6.04 -13.37 20.73
CA CYS A 266 -5.57 -14.55 19.99
C CYS A 266 -6.68 -15.60 19.95
N ASP A 267 -6.83 -16.27 18.83
CA ASP A 267 -7.77 -17.40 18.76
C ASP A 267 -7.23 -18.66 19.46
N ASP A 268 -7.99 -19.76 19.41
CA ASP A 268 -7.67 -21.01 20.10
C ASP A 268 -6.34 -21.66 19.61
N ASP A 269 -5.91 -21.33 18.39
CA ASP A 269 -4.63 -21.76 17.82
C ASP A 269 -3.48 -20.77 18.12
N GLY A 270 -3.74 -19.72 18.88
CA GLY A 270 -2.79 -18.66 19.24
C GLY A 270 -2.51 -17.68 18.11
N ILE A 271 -3.35 -17.65 17.07
CA ILE A 271 -3.22 -16.71 15.94
C ILE A 271 -3.72 -15.35 16.38
N PRO A 272 -2.93 -14.26 16.21
CA PRO A 272 -3.39 -12.90 16.48
C PRO A 272 -4.60 -12.52 15.62
N CYS A 273 -5.62 -11.97 16.23
CA CYS A 273 -6.87 -11.58 15.61
C CYS A 273 -7.34 -10.21 16.07
N VAL A 274 -8.13 -9.59 15.22
CA VAL A 274 -8.86 -8.35 15.50
C VAL A 274 -10.35 -8.61 15.37
N ARG A 275 -11.13 -8.30 16.41
CA ARG A 275 -12.58 -8.30 16.35
C ARG A 275 -13.09 -6.89 16.17
N LEU A 276 -13.94 -6.69 15.18
CA LEU A 276 -14.63 -5.45 14.88
C LEU A 276 -16.09 -5.56 15.28
N THR A 277 -16.60 -4.57 15.98
CA THR A 277 -18.01 -4.44 16.35
C THR A 277 -18.50 -3.01 16.18
N LYS A 278 -19.82 -2.85 16.05
CA LYS A 278 -20.44 -1.53 15.95
C LYS A 278 -20.39 -0.78 17.26
N GLN A 279 -20.18 0.53 17.17
CA GLN A 279 -20.42 1.46 18.27
C GLN A 279 -21.02 2.77 17.74
N PRO A 280 -21.54 3.66 18.60
CA PRO A 280 -22.03 4.97 18.19
C PRO A 280 -20.90 5.82 17.57
N ILE A 281 -21.23 6.61 16.55
CA ILE A 281 -20.35 7.65 16.02
C ILE A 281 -20.20 8.74 17.09
N ALA A 282 -18.96 9.06 17.44
CA ALA A 282 -18.62 9.97 18.55
C ALA A 282 -18.14 11.36 18.06
N THR A 283 -18.13 11.60 16.74
CA THR A 283 -17.69 12.87 16.17
C THR A 283 -18.69 13.42 15.16
N GLU A 284 -18.79 14.74 15.07
CA GLU A 284 -19.61 15.43 14.07
C GLU A 284 -18.83 15.74 12.78
N ARG A 285 -17.51 15.61 12.83
CA ARG A 285 -16.59 15.86 11.71
C ARG A 285 -15.29 15.07 11.92
N LEU A 286 -14.69 14.58 10.87
CA LEU A 286 -13.38 13.94 10.92
C LEU A 286 -12.32 14.81 10.21
N GLU A 287 -11.26 15.14 10.94
CA GLU A 287 -10.09 15.83 10.39
C GLU A 287 -8.85 14.98 10.62
N TYR A 288 -8.05 14.76 9.56
CA TYR A 288 -6.84 13.95 9.67
C TYR A 288 -5.81 14.31 8.60
N ASP A 289 -4.52 14.19 8.97
CA ASP A 289 -3.39 14.33 8.05
C ASP A 289 -2.88 12.95 7.62
N PHE A 290 -3.18 12.56 6.38
CA PHE A 290 -2.79 11.28 5.81
C PHE A 290 -1.35 11.23 5.29
N VAL A 291 -0.50 12.21 5.60
CA VAL A 291 0.90 12.24 5.15
C VAL A 291 1.66 10.95 5.49
N ASN A 292 1.32 10.29 6.58
CA ASN A 292 1.94 9.05 7.06
C ASN A 292 1.19 7.78 6.64
N GLN A 293 -0.12 7.84 6.35
CA GLN A 293 -0.97 6.71 5.95
C GLN A 293 -1.73 7.01 4.64
N PRO A 294 -1.04 7.42 3.57
CA PRO A 294 -1.69 7.84 2.33
C PRO A 294 -2.55 6.74 1.69
N ASP A 295 -2.26 5.49 1.97
CA ASP A 295 -2.99 4.35 1.42
C ASP A 295 -4.33 4.07 2.11
N LEU A 296 -4.59 4.68 3.28
CA LEU A 296 -5.90 4.66 3.96
C LEU A 296 -6.85 5.76 3.48
N ALA A 297 -6.34 6.82 2.86
CA ALA A 297 -7.12 8.02 2.57
C ALA A 297 -8.38 7.73 1.74
N GLN A 298 -8.31 6.84 0.73
CA GLN A 298 -9.46 6.51 -0.12
C GLN A 298 -10.59 5.86 0.68
N THR A 299 -10.27 4.89 1.54
CA THR A 299 -11.23 4.24 2.43
C THR A 299 -11.92 5.28 3.32
N PHE A 300 -11.16 6.18 3.96
CA PHE A 300 -11.75 7.20 4.85
C PHE A 300 -12.59 8.23 4.12
N VAL A 301 -12.18 8.68 2.93
CA VAL A 301 -12.96 9.62 2.10
C VAL A 301 -14.31 9.01 1.75
N VAL A 302 -14.33 7.76 1.29
CA VAL A 302 -15.57 7.07 0.92
C VAL A 302 -16.41 6.77 2.15
N THR A 303 -15.83 6.23 3.23
CA THR A 303 -16.55 5.95 4.48
C THR A 303 -17.23 7.18 5.05
N CYS A 304 -16.51 8.30 5.19
CA CYS A 304 -17.07 9.53 5.74
C CYS A 304 -18.20 10.07 4.86
N ALA A 305 -18.04 10.07 3.53
CA ALA A 305 -19.10 10.46 2.61
C ALA A 305 -20.34 9.59 2.80
N MET A 306 -20.20 8.26 2.81
CA MET A 306 -21.31 7.31 2.97
C MET A 306 -21.98 7.42 4.35
N LEU A 307 -21.24 7.71 5.43
CA LEU A 307 -21.80 7.97 6.77
C LEU A 307 -22.53 9.33 6.85
N GLY A 308 -22.39 10.19 5.83
CA GLY A 308 -22.89 11.57 5.91
C GLY A 308 -22.09 12.43 6.89
N LEU A 309 -20.86 12.04 7.21
CA LEU A 309 -19.97 12.71 8.14
C LEU A 309 -19.06 13.70 7.41
N PRO A 310 -19.17 15.01 7.63
CA PRO A 310 -18.24 15.99 7.09
C PRO A 310 -16.79 15.68 7.43
N PHE A 311 -15.87 15.97 6.52
CA PHE A 311 -14.45 15.70 6.75
C PHE A 311 -13.53 16.73 6.09
N ARG A 312 -12.29 16.79 6.59
CA ARG A 312 -11.18 17.50 5.99
C ARG A 312 -9.91 16.69 6.14
N PHE A 313 -9.35 16.25 5.02
CA PHE A 313 -8.13 15.44 4.98
C PHE A 313 -7.01 16.18 4.27
N THR A 314 -5.83 16.19 4.89
CA THR A 314 -4.61 16.81 4.39
C THR A 314 -3.53 15.76 4.13
N GLY A 315 -2.35 16.19 3.66
CA GLY A 315 -1.23 15.27 3.42
C GLY A 315 -1.41 14.34 2.21
N LEU A 316 -2.29 14.70 1.26
CA LEU A 316 -2.70 13.86 0.14
C LEU A 316 -1.85 14.03 -1.13
N GLN A 317 -0.79 14.85 -1.10
CA GLN A 317 0.01 15.19 -2.29
C GLN A 317 0.54 13.96 -3.03
N SER A 318 0.91 12.89 -2.32
CA SER A 318 1.43 11.67 -2.91
C SER A 318 0.38 10.89 -3.72
N LEU A 319 -0.93 11.13 -3.50
CA LEU A 319 -2.02 10.42 -4.17
C LEU A 319 -2.15 10.77 -5.65
N LYS A 320 -1.64 11.93 -6.08
CA LYS A 320 -1.68 12.37 -7.49
C LYS A 320 -0.77 11.57 -8.43
N ILE A 321 0.25 10.93 -7.90
CA ILE A 321 1.29 10.23 -8.66
C ILE A 321 1.31 8.72 -8.44
N LYS A 322 0.24 8.17 -7.87
CA LYS A 322 0.04 6.72 -7.68
C LYS A 322 -0.38 6.04 -9.01
N GLU A 323 -1.14 4.96 -8.91
CA GLU A 323 -1.70 4.23 -10.05
C GLU A 323 -2.53 5.16 -10.96
N THR A 324 -3.29 6.04 -10.33
CA THR A 324 -4.04 7.14 -10.95
C THR A 324 -3.83 8.42 -10.12
N ASP A 325 -4.35 9.57 -10.59
CA ASP A 325 -4.62 10.71 -9.70
C ASP A 325 -5.85 10.35 -8.85
N ARG A 326 -5.58 9.83 -7.65
CA ARG A 326 -6.60 9.34 -6.72
C ARG A 326 -7.53 10.44 -6.22
N ILE A 327 -7.04 11.67 -6.07
CA ILE A 327 -7.84 12.81 -5.64
C ILE A 327 -8.91 13.10 -6.70
N SER A 328 -8.49 13.27 -7.95
CA SER A 328 -9.41 13.50 -9.07
C SER A 328 -10.39 12.35 -9.28
N ALA A 329 -9.96 11.10 -9.07
CA ALA A 329 -10.82 9.92 -9.17
C ALA A 329 -11.89 9.93 -8.07
N LEU A 330 -11.53 10.16 -6.80
CA LEU A 330 -12.47 10.24 -5.67
C LEU A 330 -13.53 11.33 -5.88
N ILE A 331 -13.12 12.52 -6.33
CA ILE A 331 -14.05 13.61 -6.62
C ILE A 331 -15.07 13.19 -7.67
N ARG A 332 -14.62 12.60 -8.78
CA ARG A 332 -15.50 12.18 -9.88
C ARG A 332 -16.46 11.09 -9.48
N GLU A 333 -15.97 10.08 -8.75
CA GLU A 333 -16.77 8.91 -8.42
C GLU A 333 -17.78 9.21 -7.31
N LEU A 334 -17.42 10.00 -6.30
CA LEU A 334 -18.34 10.43 -5.26
C LEU A 334 -19.38 11.45 -5.75
N ASP A 335 -19.05 12.28 -6.76
CA ASP A 335 -20.03 13.14 -7.43
C ASP A 335 -21.15 12.33 -8.09
N LYS A 336 -20.85 11.16 -8.66
CA LYS A 336 -21.88 10.25 -9.21
C LYS A 336 -22.86 9.76 -8.12
N LEU A 337 -22.39 9.65 -6.88
CA LEU A 337 -23.15 9.22 -5.71
C LEU A 337 -23.80 10.39 -4.94
N GLY A 338 -23.70 11.61 -5.48
CA GLY A 338 -24.28 12.81 -4.88
C GLY A 338 -23.49 13.44 -3.74
N TYR A 339 -22.16 13.22 -3.71
CA TYR A 339 -21.25 13.80 -2.73
C TYR A 339 -20.20 14.70 -3.44
N PRO A 340 -20.49 16.01 -3.61
CA PRO A 340 -19.55 16.92 -4.25
C PRO A 340 -18.38 17.24 -3.29
N LEU A 341 -17.22 16.69 -3.58
CA LEU A 341 -15.98 16.94 -2.82
C LEU A 341 -15.28 18.19 -3.36
N HIS A 342 -14.50 18.82 -2.47
CA HIS A 342 -13.66 19.96 -2.78
C HIS A 342 -12.19 19.64 -2.57
N GLU A 343 -11.34 20.08 -3.50
CA GLU A 343 -9.88 19.99 -3.42
C GLU A 343 -9.27 21.36 -3.14
N ALA A 344 -8.25 21.42 -2.30
CA ALA A 344 -7.44 22.60 -2.08
C ALA A 344 -5.94 22.29 -2.15
N CYS A 345 -5.18 23.22 -2.73
CA CYS A 345 -3.71 23.19 -2.79
C CYS A 345 -3.08 21.89 -3.33
N GLY A 346 -3.83 21.05 -4.04
CA GLY A 346 -3.33 19.80 -4.59
C GLY A 346 -3.02 18.69 -3.58
N SER A 347 -3.33 18.91 -2.31
CA SER A 347 -2.97 18.01 -1.20
C SER A 347 -4.02 17.87 -0.12
N GLU A 348 -5.17 18.49 -0.32
CA GLU A 348 -6.27 18.52 0.63
C GLU A 348 -7.58 18.15 -0.07
N LEU A 349 -8.40 17.34 0.59
CA LEU A 349 -9.73 16.96 0.15
C LEU A 349 -10.71 17.13 1.31
N PHE A 350 -11.85 17.77 1.05
CA PHE A 350 -12.87 17.98 2.07
C PHE A 350 -14.28 17.91 1.52
N TRP A 351 -15.22 17.65 2.42
CA TRP A 351 -16.64 17.66 2.19
C TRP A 351 -17.35 18.23 3.42
N ASP A 352 -18.28 19.13 3.24
CA ASP A 352 -18.96 19.89 4.28
C ASP A 352 -20.43 19.45 4.52
N GLY A 353 -20.82 18.28 3.99
CA GLY A 353 -22.14 17.70 4.21
C GLY A 353 -23.15 18.00 3.10
N GLN A 354 -22.82 18.79 2.09
CA GLN A 354 -23.74 19.09 1.00
C GLN A 354 -23.99 17.85 0.11
N ARG A 355 -25.23 17.68 -0.36
CA ARG A 355 -25.64 16.58 -1.23
C ARG A 355 -26.19 17.08 -2.54
N THR A 356 -25.98 16.32 -3.58
CA THR A 356 -26.61 16.49 -4.91
C THR A 356 -27.42 15.25 -5.27
N GLU A 357 -28.07 15.24 -6.42
CA GLU A 357 -28.78 14.06 -6.90
C GLU A 357 -27.82 12.92 -7.25
N VAL A 358 -28.17 11.70 -6.84
CA VAL A 358 -27.46 10.48 -7.24
C VAL A 358 -27.73 10.20 -8.71
N ARG A 359 -26.70 9.94 -9.51
CA ARG A 359 -26.89 9.58 -10.93
C ARG A 359 -27.61 8.23 -11.05
N PRO A 360 -28.46 8.05 -12.05
CA PRO A 360 -29.07 6.75 -12.32
C PRO A 360 -28.01 5.68 -12.60
N HIS A 361 -28.11 4.52 -11.95
CA HIS A 361 -27.18 3.39 -12.10
C HIS A 361 -25.69 3.81 -11.99
N PRO A 362 -25.26 4.30 -10.82
CA PRO A 362 -23.91 4.84 -10.67
C PRO A 362 -22.87 3.75 -10.83
N ALA A 363 -22.12 3.79 -11.93
CA ALA A 363 -21.02 2.88 -12.19
C ALA A 363 -19.68 3.56 -11.81
N ILE A 364 -18.95 2.92 -10.93
CA ILE A 364 -17.66 3.38 -10.42
C ILE A 364 -16.56 2.92 -11.37
N ASP A 365 -15.80 3.87 -11.88
CA ASP A 365 -14.58 3.59 -12.64
C ASP A 365 -13.40 3.39 -11.71
N THR A 366 -12.62 2.35 -11.95
CA THR A 366 -11.49 1.98 -11.07
C THR A 366 -10.17 2.61 -11.47
N TYR A 367 -10.05 3.17 -12.68
CA TYR A 367 -8.83 3.85 -13.16
C TYR A 367 -7.56 3.00 -13.04
N GLU A 368 -7.68 1.68 -13.23
CA GLU A 368 -6.60 0.70 -13.02
C GLU A 368 -6.03 0.70 -11.58
N ASP A 369 -6.79 1.22 -10.62
CA ASP A 369 -6.42 1.30 -9.21
C ASP A 369 -7.31 0.39 -8.34
N HIS A 370 -6.69 -0.61 -7.74
CA HIS A 370 -7.34 -1.59 -6.88
C HIS A 370 -8.06 -0.96 -5.67
N ARG A 371 -7.48 0.15 -5.12
CA ARG A 371 -8.09 0.84 -3.96
C ARG A 371 -9.39 1.53 -4.31
N MET A 372 -9.56 2.00 -5.55
CA MET A 372 -10.84 2.53 -6.01
C MET A 372 -11.92 1.44 -6.01
N ALA A 373 -11.60 0.25 -6.54
CA ALA A 373 -12.56 -0.86 -6.53
C ALA A 373 -12.97 -1.27 -5.11
N MET A 374 -11.98 -1.40 -4.22
CA MET A 374 -12.21 -1.93 -2.87
C MET A 374 -12.89 -0.92 -1.93
N ALA A 375 -12.54 0.36 -2.02
CA ALA A 375 -13.16 1.40 -1.19
C ALA A 375 -14.60 1.72 -1.62
N PHE A 376 -14.96 1.56 -2.91
CA PHE A 376 -16.33 1.82 -3.34
C PHE A 376 -17.27 0.61 -3.24
N ALA A 377 -16.74 -0.61 -3.10
CA ALA A 377 -17.59 -1.79 -2.95
C ALA A 377 -18.51 -1.73 -1.72
N PRO A 378 -18.07 -1.29 -0.52
CA PRO A 378 -18.92 -1.17 0.66
C PRO A 378 -20.02 -0.12 0.55
N CYS A 379 -19.97 0.79 -0.44
CA CYS A 379 -21.03 1.78 -0.66
C CYS A 379 -22.41 1.14 -0.86
N CYS A 380 -22.48 -0.15 -1.26
CA CYS A 380 -23.76 -0.86 -1.42
C CYS A 380 -24.54 -1.06 -0.10
N PHE A 381 -23.95 -0.80 1.06
CA PHE A 381 -24.71 -0.71 2.33
C PHE A 381 -25.59 0.56 2.40
N VAL A 382 -25.24 1.60 1.66
CA VAL A 382 -25.92 2.90 1.69
C VAL A 382 -26.67 3.17 0.36
N VAL A 383 -26.04 2.82 -0.75
CA VAL A 383 -26.63 2.92 -2.10
C VAL A 383 -27.05 1.52 -2.52
N PRO A 384 -28.36 1.25 -2.74
CA PRO A 384 -28.89 -0.12 -2.89
C PRO A 384 -28.21 -0.98 -3.95
N GLU A 385 -27.66 -0.37 -4.99
CA GLU A 385 -26.92 -1.04 -6.06
C GLU A 385 -25.70 -0.21 -6.43
N ILE A 386 -24.51 -0.83 -6.35
CA ILE A 386 -23.24 -0.25 -6.82
C ILE A 386 -22.72 -1.09 -7.98
N TYR A 387 -22.30 -0.40 -9.02
CA TYR A 387 -21.66 -1.01 -10.19
C TYR A 387 -20.18 -0.67 -10.18
N ILE A 388 -19.29 -1.67 -10.34
CA ILE A 388 -17.83 -1.50 -10.39
C ILE A 388 -17.33 -1.92 -11.78
N ASN A 389 -16.71 -0.99 -12.49
CA ASN A 389 -16.02 -1.24 -13.74
C ASN A 389 -14.63 -1.81 -13.48
N HIS A 390 -14.19 -2.77 -14.31
CA HIS A 390 -12.88 -3.40 -14.23
C HIS A 390 -12.53 -3.97 -12.83
N PRO A 391 -13.41 -4.79 -12.21
CA PRO A 391 -13.23 -5.29 -10.85
C PRO A 391 -11.98 -6.15 -10.64
N GLN A 392 -11.38 -6.69 -11.72
CA GLN A 392 -10.16 -7.51 -11.66
C GLN A 392 -8.93 -6.77 -11.12
N VAL A 393 -8.95 -5.44 -11.06
CA VAL A 393 -7.82 -4.63 -10.54
C VAL A 393 -7.46 -4.94 -9.09
N VAL A 394 -8.35 -5.57 -8.32
CA VAL A 394 -8.10 -5.95 -6.92
C VAL A 394 -6.97 -6.97 -6.78
N SER A 395 -6.68 -7.78 -7.83
CA SER A 395 -5.59 -8.77 -7.83
C SER A 395 -4.22 -8.17 -7.53
N LYS A 396 -4.07 -6.88 -7.75
CA LYS A 396 -2.84 -6.13 -7.48
C LYS A 396 -2.41 -6.13 -6.00
N SER A 397 -3.36 -6.26 -5.05
CA SER A 397 -3.07 -6.29 -3.62
C SER A 397 -3.97 -7.19 -2.79
N TYR A 398 -5.13 -7.58 -3.30
CA TYR A 398 -6.11 -8.41 -2.59
C TYR A 398 -6.85 -9.31 -3.60
N PRO A 399 -6.20 -10.37 -4.14
CA PRO A 399 -6.77 -11.21 -5.21
C PRO A 399 -8.12 -11.81 -4.87
N HIS A 400 -8.32 -12.24 -3.61
CA HIS A 400 -9.53 -12.91 -3.13
C HIS A 400 -10.61 -11.95 -2.58
N TYR A 401 -10.50 -10.64 -2.83
CA TYR A 401 -11.42 -9.65 -2.26
C TYR A 401 -12.90 -9.97 -2.59
N TRP A 402 -13.21 -10.21 -3.84
CA TRP A 402 -14.58 -10.53 -4.26
C TRP A 402 -15.09 -11.86 -3.73
N ASP A 403 -14.22 -12.84 -3.55
CA ASP A 403 -14.60 -14.15 -3.00
C ASP A 403 -14.91 -14.02 -1.50
N HIS A 404 -14.08 -13.30 -0.74
CA HIS A 404 -14.35 -13.02 0.67
C HIS A 404 -15.65 -12.21 0.85
N LEU A 405 -15.95 -11.25 -0.04
CA LEU A 405 -17.24 -10.56 0.02
C LEU A 405 -18.43 -11.51 -0.22
N LYS A 406 -18.32 -12.45 -1.16
CA LYS A 406 -19.38 -13.47 -1.36
C LYS A 406 -19.54 -14.36 -0.13
N GLU A 407 -18.44 -14.78 0.50
CA GLU A 407 -18.47 -15.61 1.71
C GLU A 407 -19.21 -14.92 2.87
N VAL A 408 -19.13 -13.61 2.98
CA VAL A 408 -19.84 -12.82 4.00
C VAL A 408 -21.26 -12.46 3.57
N GLY A 409 -21.68 -12.85 2.37
CA GLY A 409 -23.07 -12.73 1.91
C GLY A 409 -23.35 -11.57 0.94
N PHE A 410 -22.33 -10.91 0.39
CA PHE A 410 -22.57 -9.95 -0.70
C PHE A 410 -23.02 -10.70 -1.96
N GLU A 411 -24.06 -10.19 -2.61
CA GLU A 411 -24.45 -10.65 -3.94
C GLU A 411 -23.63 -9.90 -5.00
N ILE A 412 -22.85 -10.66 -5.78
CA ILE A 412 -21.96 -10.12 -6.81
C ILE A 412 -22.34 -10.74 -8.15
N THR A 413 -22.91 -9.94 -9.05
CA THR A 413 -23.35 -10.37 -10.38
C THR A 413 -22.45 -9.75 -11.45
N ALA A 414 -21.85 -10.59 -12.30
CA ALA A 414 -21.13 -10.12 -13.49
C ALA A 414 -22.11 -9.64 -14.58
N LEU A 415 -21.77 -8.52 -15.25
CA LEU A 415 -22.57 -7.88 -16.31
C LEU A 415 -21.77 -7.80 -17.62
#